data_6c59facd74f52622d88f642109c1eb82
#
_entry.id   6c59facd74f52622d88f642109c1eb82
#
_cell.length_a   1.000
_cell.length_b   1.000
_cell.length_c   1.000
_cell.angle_alpha   90.00
_cell.angle_beta   90.00
_cell.angle_gamma   90.00
#
_symmetry.space_group_name_H-M   'P 1'
#
loop_
_entity.id
_entity.type
_entity.pdbx_description
1 polymer ?
#
loop_
_entity_poly.entity_id
_entity_poly.type
_entity_poly.pdbx_seq_one_letter_code
_entity_poly.pdbx_strand_id
1 'polypeptide(L)'
;MVTINLDKQEIEQRFSEELRKHLDEIEHRHTFWDMKELCRQTNMSETFIRETFFYDPRFPKYRVGKKWLMPAKECQEFLISWLKEQPRN
;
A
#
# COMPACT_ATOMS: atom_id res chain seq x y z
N MET A 1 -17.24 18.87 -37.83
CA MET A 1 -15.96 19.42 -37.37
C MET A 1 -16.00 19.84 -35.91
N VAL A 2 -17.03 20.62 -35.57
CA VAL A 2 -17.21 21.03 -34.16
C VAL A 2 -17.43 19.82 -33.27
N THR A 3 -18.12 18.79 -33.79
CA THR A 3 -18.39 17.56 -33.05
C THR A 3 -17.10 16.83 -32.69
N ILE A 4 -16.13 16.85 -33.58
CA ILE A 4 -14.84 16.16 -33.36
C ILE A 4 -14.09 16.83 -32.21
N ASN A 5 -14.12 18.17 -32.16
CA ASN A 5 -13.46 18.92 -31.08
C ASN A 5 -14.12 18.67 -29.72
N LEU A 6 -15.47 18.55 -29.70
CA LEU A 6 -16.21 18.25 -28.48
C LEU A 6 -15.87 16.86 -27.98
N ASP A 7 -15.83 15.87 -28.88
CA ASP A 7 -15.48 14.51 -28.53
C ASP A 7 -14.06 14.43 -27.96
N LYS A 8 -13.14 15.19 -28.54
CA LYS A 8 -11.78 15.24 -28.05
C LYS A 8 -11.71 15.80 -26.64
N GLN A 9 -12.48 16.86 -26.36
CA GLN A 9 -12.52 17.44 -25.04
C GLN A 9 -13.11 16.49 -24.02
N GLU A 10 -14.15 15.74 -24.39
CA GLU A 10 -14.73 14.74 -23.51
C GLU A 10 -13.74 13.63 -23.19
N ILE A 11 -12.99 13.16 -24.18
CA ILE A 11 -11.98 12.13 -24.00
C ILE A 11 -10.88 12.64 -23.08
N GLU A 12 -10.43 13.86 -23.27
CA GLU A 12 -9.41 14.47 -22.44
C GLU A 12 -9.89 14.65 -20.99
N GLN A 13 -11.15 15.03 -20.80
CA GLN A 13 -11.72 15.18 -19.47
C GLN A 13 -11.82 13.83 -18.75
N ARG A 14 -12.28 12.81 -19.45
CA ARG A 14 -12.38 11.47 -18.89
C ARG A 14 -11.00 10.92 -18.53
N PHE A 15 -10.04 11.13 -19.40
CA PHE A 15 -8.67 10.71 -19.14
C PHE A 15 -8.11 11.42 -17.91
N SER A 16 -8.34 12.72 -17.79
CA SER A 16 -7.91 13.52 -16.65
C SER A 16 -8.57 13.06 -15.36
N GLU A 17 -9.86 12.73 -15.42
CA GLU A 17 -10.60 12.24 -14.26
C GLU A 17 -10.09 10.89 -13.82
N GLU A 18 -9.84 9.97 -14.75
CA GLU A 18 -9.29 8.66 -14.44
C GLU A 18 -7.89 8.76 -13.88
N LEU A 19 -7.07 9.61 -14.45
CA LEU A 19 -5.72 9.86 -13.96
C LEU A 19 -5.75 10.44 -12.57
N ARG A 20 -6.66 11.38 -12.32
CA ARG A 20 -6.82 11.97 -10.99
C ARG A 20 -7.25 10.92 -9.97
N LYS A 21 -8.21 10.07 -10.32
CA LYS A 21 -8.63 8.99 -9.43
C LYS A 21 -7.47 8.06 -9.11
N HIS A 22 -6.67 7.72 -10.12
CA HIS A 22 -5.53 6.85 -9.94
C HIS A 22 -4.48 7.49 -9.05
N LEU A 23 -4.21 8.78 -9.26
CA LEU A 23 -3.30 9.54 -8.41
C LEU A 23 -3.84 9.68 -7.00
N ASP A 24 -5.14 9.90 -6.85
CA ASP A 24 -5.79 9.97 -5.54
C ASP A 24 -5.65 8.65 -4.81
N GLU A 25 -5.83 7.53 -5.49
CA GLU A 25 -5.64 6.21 -4.89
C GLU A 25 -4.19 6.02 -4.42
N ILE A 26 -3.23 6.52 -5.18
CA ILE A 26 -1.82 6.46 -4.82
C ILE A 26 -1.53 7.40 -3.65
N GLU A 27 -2.04 8.63 -3.70
CA GLU A 27 -1.81 9.64 -2.68
C GLU A 27 -2.57 9.38 -1.40
N HIS A 28 -3.75 8.77 -1.51
CA HIS A 28 -4.61 8.48 -0.37
C HIS A 28 -4.39 7.07 0.16
N ARG A 29 -3.21 6.50 0.00
CA ARG A 29 -2.84 5.26 0.66
C ARG A 29 -2.95 5.47 2.16
N HIS A 30 -3.29 4.41 2.85
CA HIS A 30 -3.32 4.48 4.30
C HIS A 30 -1.95 4.88 4.83
N THR A 31 -1.93 5.89 5.68
CA THR A 31 -0.69 6.29 6.35
C THR A 31 -0.22 5.18 7.27
N PHE A 32 -1.16 4.50 7.88
CA PHE A 32 -0.87 3.38 8.77
C PHE A 32 -1.59 2.13 8.28
N TRP A 33 -0.95 0.99 8.48
CA TRP A 33 -1.57 -0.32 8.25
C TRP A 33 -1.92 -0.95 9.59
N ASP A 34 -3.07 -1.63 9.67
CA ASP A 34 -3.35 -2.52 10.79
C ASP A 34 -2.92 -3.94 10.38
N MET A 35 -3.14 -4.92 11.26
CA MET A 35 -2.76 -6.30 10.96
C MET A 35 -3.49 -6.83 9.73
N LYS A 36 -4.75 -6.50 9.58
CA LYS A 36 -5.55 -6.95 8.44
C LYS A 36 -4.98 -6.43 7.12
N GLU A 37 -4.63 -5.14 7.09
CA GLU A 37 -4.03 -4.53 5.91
C GLU A 37 -2.62 -5.09 5.65
N LEU A 38 -1.86 -5.33 6.71
CA LEU A 38 -0.54 -5.95 6.57
C LEU A 38 -0.65 -7.32 5.91
N CYS A 39 -1.59 -8.14 6.33
CA CYS A 39 -1.85 -9.44 5.71
C CYS A 39 -2.18 -9.29 4.23
N ARG A 40 -3.02 -8.33 3.90
CA ARG A 40 -3.44 -8.08 2.53
C ARG A 40 -2.27 -7.61 1.66
N GLN A 41 -1.47 -6.68 2.17
CA GLN A 41 -0.35 -6.11 1.43
C GLN A 41 0.78 -7.12 1.22
N THR A 42 0.99 -8.00 2.17
CA THR A 42 2.06 -9.00 2.09
C THR A 42 1.59 -10.32 1.49
N ASN A 43 0.28 -10.51 1.39
CA ASN A 43 -0.30 -11.78 0.95
C ASN A 43 0.10 -12.94 1.88
N MET A 44 0.21 -12.66 3.15
CA MET A 44 0.58 -13.63 4.18
C MET A 44 -0.49 -13.69 5.27
N SER A 45 -0.60 -14.84 5.93
CA SER A 45 -1.51 -14.97 7.05
C SER A 45 -0.99 -14.27 8.30
N GLU A 46 -1.87 -13.93 9.21
CA GLU A 46 -1.50 -13.30 10.47
C GLU A 46 -0.55 -14.20 11.27
N THR A 47 -0.85 -15.49 11.31
CA THR A 47 -0.02 -16.47 12.04
C THR A 47 1.39 -16.48 11.49
N PHE A 48 1.54 -16.53 10.16
CA PHE A 48 2.85 -16.54 9.52
C PHE A 48 3.62 -15.25 9.81
N ILE A 49 2.94 -14.09 9.74
CA ILE A 49 3.55 -12.81 10.02
C ILE A 49 4.06 -12.76 11.45
N ARG A 50 3.27 -13.21 12.42
CA ARG A 50 3.67 -13.21 13.82
C ARG A 50 4.83 -14.14 14.10
N GLU A 51 4.88 -15.28 13.40
CA GLU A 51 5.95 -16.25 13.58
C GLU A 51 7.24 -15.86 12.88
N THR A 52 7.18 -14.98 11.90
CA THR A 52 8.36 -14.63 11.10
C THR A 52 8.99 -13.30 11.49
N PHE A 53 8.29 -12.18 11.28
CA PHE A 53 8.94 -10.90 11.46
C PHE A 53 8.20 -9.92 12.35
N PHE A 54 6.99 -10.21 12.78
CA PHE A 54 6.19 -9.23 13.51
C PHE A 54 6.88 -8.76 14.79
N TYR A 55 7.57 -9.67 15.47
CA TYR A 55 8.27 -9.35 16.72
C TYR A 55 9.75 -9.04 16.55
N ASP A 56 10.22 -8.90 15.30
CA ASP A 56 11.57 -8.44 15.04
C ASP A 56 11.71 -7.00 15.56
N PRO A 57 12.77 -6.69 16.34
CA PRO A 57 12.96 -5.33 16.86
C PRO A 57 13.04 -4.26 15.79
N ARG A 58 13.41 -4.64 14.57
CA ARG A 58 13.50 -3.71 13.45
C ARG A 58 12.14 -3.43 12.80
N PHE A 59 11.14 -4.27 13.09
CA PHE A 59 9.83 -4.11 12.44
C PHE A 59 9.10 -2.91 13.05
N PRO A 60 8.72 -1.92 12.21
CA PRO A 60 8.08 -0.70 12.71
C PRO A 60 6.62 -0.96 13.05
N LYS A 61 6.33 -1.16 14.33
CA LYS A 61 4.96 -1.32 14.81
C LYS A 61 4.79 -0.54 16.08
N TYR A 62 3.62 0.05 16.23
CA TYR A 62 3.27 0.85 17.40
C TYR A 62 1.88 0.47 17.87
N ARG A 63 1.69 0.45 19.15
CA ARG A 63 0.39 0.12 19.72
C ARG A 63 -0.37 1.38 20.04
N VAL A 64 -1.56 1.50 19.44
CA VAL A 64 -2.45 2.64 19.68
C VAL A 64 -3.75 2.09 20.21
N GLY A 65 -3.98 2.26 21.52
CA GLY A 65 -5.11 1.63 22.18
C GLY A 65 -4.99 0.12 22.14
N LYS A 66 -5.95 -0.53 21.53
CA LYS A 66 -5.96 -2.00 21.41
C LYS A 66 -5.43 -2.48 20.07
N LYS A 67 -5.02 -1.59 19.21
CA LYS A 67 -4.59 -1.95 17.85
C LYS A 67 -3.10 -1.77 17.66
N TRP A 68 -2.52 -2.66 16.88
CA TRP A 68 -1.19 -2.48 16.33
C TRP A 68 -1.32 -1.72 15.02
N LEU A 69 -0.56 -0.63 14.89
CA LEU A 69 -0.50 0.15 13.65
C LEU A 69 0.95 0.23 13.20
N MET A 70 1.15 0.09 11.90
CA MET A 70 2.45 0.16 11.27
C MET A 70 2.49 1.34 10.30
N PRO A 71 3.52 2.21 10.37
CA PRO A 71 3.68 3.24 9.35
C PRO A 71 3.88 2.57 8.01
N ALA A 72 2.99 2.84 7.05
CA ALA A 72 2.96 2.11 5.79
C ALA A 72 4.29 2.18 5.05
N LYS A 73 4.86 3.37 4.95
CA LYS A 73 6.11 3.57 4.22
C LYS A 73 7.28 2.83 4.88
N GLU A 74 7.45 3.00 6.18
CA GLU A 74 8.52 2.34 6.90
C GLU A 74 8.35 0.84 6.90
N CYS A 75 7.10 0.37 7.01
CA CYS A 75 6.78 -1.05 6.96
C CYS A 75 7.16 -1.64 5.61
N GLN A 76 6.86 -0.94 4.52
CA GLN A 76 7.23 -1.36 3.18
C GLN A 76 8.75 -1.47 3.03
N GLU A 77 9.48 -0.50 3.53
CA GLU A 77 10.94 -0.51 3.48
C GLU A 77 11.51 -1.70 4.25
N PHE A 78 10.96 -1.96 5.44
CA PHE A 78 11.37 -3.12 6.23
C PHE A 78 11.10 -4.42 5.49
N LEU A 79 9.90 -4.55 4.92
CA LEU A 79 9.50 -5.78 4.23
C LEU A 79 10.37 -6.06 3.01
N ILE A 80 10.75 -5.04 2.28
CA ILE A 80 11.63 -5.21 1.13
C ILE A 80 13.01 -5.68 1.59
N SER A 81 13.56 -5.08 2.65
CA SER A 81 14.83 -5.49 3.21
C SER A 81 14.78 -6.91 3.75
N TRP A 82 13.72 -7.23 4.47
CA TRP A 82 13.50 -8.57 5.02
C TRP A 82 13.41 -9.62 3.92
N LEU A 83 12.69 -9.30 2.85
CA LEU A 83 12.54 -10.23 1.73
C LEU A 83 13.89 -10.52 1.06
N LYS A 84 14.73 -9.48 0.95
CA LYS A 84 16.08 -9.65 0.35
C LYS A 84 16.99 -10.52 1.19
N GLU A 85 16.71 -10.66 2.47
CA GLU A 85 17.48 -11.54 3.36
C GLU A 85 17.08 -13.01 3.20
N GLN A 86 15.99 -13.30 2.52
CA GLN A 86 15.51 -14.67 2.37
C GLN A 86 16.30 -15.41 1.30
N PRO A 87 16.40 -16.76 1.41
CA PRO A 87 17.09 -17.55 0.39
C PRO A 87 16.41 -17.47 -0.95
N ARG A 88 17.20 -17.50 -2.01
CA ARG A 88 16.67 -17.51 -3.38
C ARG A 88 16.41 -18.91 -3.90
N ASN A 89 16.81 -19.91 -3.16
CA ASN A 89 16.64 -21.30 -3.55
C ASN A 89 15.61 -21.99 -2.69
#